data_d78ee9b3b21f1321ebaa89f0d3a80a5d
#
_entry.id   d78ee9b3b21f1321ebaa89f0d3a80a5d
#
_cell.length_a   1.000
_cell.length_b   1.000
_cell.length_c   1.000
_cell.angle_alpha   90.00
_cell.angle_beta   90.00
_cell.angle_gamma   90.00
#
_symmetry.space_group_name_H-M   'P 1'
#
loop_
_entity.id
_entity.type
_entity.pdbx_description
1 polymer ?
#
loop_
_entity_poly.entity_id
_entity_poly.type
_entity_poly.pdbx_seq_one_letter_code
_entity_poly.pdbx_strand_id
1 'polypeptide(L)'
;MITVEKGEPGLYRELFAGYTTLYTERCAENAGKDGRALYAYLDGEPAGYMFLGNDRGTELIHHTFTKPELRGRGVMQALVRYAVDSAGSPIGTSLSDSHEFAPAVMHVMEKCGFERRNGRSVYLCDGGDMWERWDAYMDKHGRRLCDTLRRQGFSTLTLDKASEDLLQQFREAPDSEYKCQQNHQHLILPGAEITPDISVICTHNGRLAAYVFAYMADRKSVIFKTLSSSAALHGSGVIMLAIADAADIVRERGVTRLVFTMERAGESANAFREKVLSVLVSRRSTIVGFSLFPKTEEDIR
;
A
#
# COMPACT_ATOMS: atom_id res chain seq x y z
N MET A 1 9.68 15.88 32.74
CA MET A 1 8.91 14.58 32.82
C MET A 1 8.00 14.49 31.60
N ILE A 2 7.90 13.29 30.97
CA ILE A 2 6.98 13.10 29.83
C ILE A 2 5.67 12.53 30.36
N THR A 3 4.54 13.15 30.02
CA THR A 3 3.20 12.63 30.24
C THR A 3 2.51 12.38 28.90
N VAL A 4 1.66 11.37 28.83
CA VAL A 4 0.87 11.03 27.63
C VAL A 4 -0.58 10.91 28.03
N GLU A 5 -1.47 11.50 27.25
CA GLU A 5 -2.90 11.44 27.46
C GLU A 5 -3.67 11.21 26.16
N LYS A 6 -4.91 10.72 26.28
CA LYS A 6 -5.86 10.66 25.17
C LYS A 6 -6.50 12.03 24.98
N GLY A 7 -6.74 12.40 23.74
CA GLY A 7 -7.43 13.63 23.43
C GLY A 7 -8.24 13.53 22.14
N GLU A 8 -8.99 14.56 21.84
CA GLU A 8 -9.74 14.66 20.60
C GLU A 8 -8.80 14.73 19.40
N PRO A 9 -9.08 13.99 18.30
CA PRO A 9 -8.23 13.99 17.12
C PRO A 9 -7.97 15.37 16.51
N GLY A 10 -8.87 16.35 16.72
CA GLY A 10 -8.71 17.72 16.22
C GLY A 10 -7.77 18.62 17.03
N LEU A 11 -7.44 18.25 18.26
CA LEU A 11 -6.62 19.06 19.19
C LEU A 11 -5.22 19.35 18.64
N TYR A 12 -4.67 18.50 17.76
CA TYR A 12 -3.36 18.71 17.15
C TYR A 12 -3.27 20.02 16.35
N ARG A 13 -4.39 20.53 15.80
CA ARG A 13 -4.40 21.78 15.03
C ARG A 13 -4.05 22.99 15.90
N GLU A 14 -4.46 22.97 17.16
CA GLU A 14 -4.15 24.03 18.13
C GLU A 14 -2.73 23.87 18.67
N LEU A 15 -2.39 22.65 19.12
CA LEU A 15 -1.12 22.36 19.78
C LEU A 15 0.09 22.35 18.83
N PHE A 16 -0.14 22.07 17.54
CA PHE A 16 0.91 21.84 16.53
C PHE A 16 0.64 22.56 15.21
N ALA A 17 0.02 23.75 15.25
CA ALA A 17 -0.42 24.51 14.07
C ALA A 17 0.66 24.70 12.99
N GLY A 18 1.93 24.86 13.37
CA GLY A 18 3.05 25.02 12.43
C GLY A 18 3.56 23.73 11.78
N TYR A 19 2.99 22.55 12.11
CA TYR A 19 3.47 21.25 11.69
C TYR A 19 2.41 20.38 10.99
N THR A 20 1.27 20.99 10.65
CA THR A 20 0.16 20.28 10.03
C THR A 20 0.38 20.07 8.52
N THR A 21 0.01 18.89 8.02
CA THR A 21 0.04 18.55 6.60
C THR A 21 -1.30 17.93 6.21
N LEU A 22 -1.61 17.87 4.91
CA LEU A 22 -2.79 17.17 4.42
C LEU A 22 -2.81 15.68 4.84
N TYR A 23 -1.64 15.05 4.92
CA TYR A 23 -1.52 13.68 5.41
C TYR A 23 -1.89 13.58 6.89
N THR A 24 -1.42 14.52 7.71
CA THR A 24 -1.77 14.61 9.14
C THR A 24 -3.29 14.74 9.33
N GLU A 25 -3.95 15.60 8.54
CA GLU A 25 -5.40 15.80 8.61
C GLU A 25 -6.15 14.51 8.29
N ARG A 26 -5.75 13.80 7.23
CA ARG A 26 -6.35 12.51 6.87
C ARG A 26 -6.18 11.45 7.98
N CYS A 27 -5.02 11.41 8.62
CA CYS A 27 -4.79 10.49 9.75
C CYS A 27 -5.64 10.86 10.97
N ALA A 28 -5.81 12.14 11.25
CA ALA A 28 -6.68 12.62 12.33
C ALA A 28 -8.16 12.32 12.07
N GLU A 29 -8.63 12.49 10.84
CA GLU A 29 -10.00 12.13 10.43
C GLU A 29 -10.26 10.62 10.59
N ASN A 30 -9.31 9.78 10.19
CA ASN A 30 -9.43 8.34 10.38
C ASN A 30 -9.44 7.97 11.87
N ALA A 31 -8.58 8.59 12.69
CA ALA A 31 -8.59 8.38 14.12
C ALA A 31 -9.92 8.82 14.78
N GLY A 32 -10.59 9.82 14.21
CA GLY A 32 -11.88 10.29 14.68
C GLY A 32 -13.07 9.36 14.37
N LYS A 33 -12.92 8.44 13.42
CA LYS A 33 -14.00 7.51 13.02
C LYS A 33 -14.06 6.28 13.93
N ASP A 34 -12.94 5.61 14.10
CA ASP A 34 -12.86 4.30 14.77
C ASP A 34 -11.55 4.08 15.54
N GLY A 35 -10.83 5.16 15.80
CA GLY A 35 -9.53 5.13 16.44
C GLY A 35 -9.40 6.06 17.63
N ARG A 36 -8.19 6.52 17.87
CA ARG A 36 -7.85 7.43 18.97
C ARG A 36 -6.65 8.32 18.65
N ALA A 37 -6.57 9.48 19.32
CA ALA A 37 -5.41 10.35 19.32
C ALA A 37 -4.74 10.34 20.70
N LEU A 38 -3.41 10.37 20.69
CA LEU A 38 -2.57 10.47 21.88
C LEU A 38 -1.70 11.72 21.76
N TYR A 39 -1.54 12.43 22.87
CA TYR A 39 -0.71 13.62 22.96
C TYR A 39 0.33 13.46 24.06
N ALA A 40 1.57 13.80 23.73
CA ALA A 40 2.67 13.79 24.69
C ALA A 40 3.07 15.21 25.05
N TYR A 41 3.30 15.41 26.33
CA TYR A 41 3.80 16.69 26.89
C TYR A 41 5.15 16.43 27.57
N LEU A 42 6.08 17.32 27.37
CA LEU A 42 7.35 17.35 28.06
C LEU A 42 7.38 18.57 28.99
N ASP A 43 7.44 18.33 30.30
CA ASP A 43 7.41 19.37 31.33
C ASP A 43 6.19 20.31 31.21
N GLY A 44 5.05 19.75 30.79
CA GLY A 44 3.78 20.46 30.60
C GLY A 44 3.56 21.07 29.20
N GLU A 45 4.60 21.12 28.37
CA GLU A 45 4.51 21.69 27.03
C GLU A 45 4.22 20.61 25.96
N PRO A 46 3.35 20.88 24.97
CA PRO A 46 3.06 19.94 23.89
C PRO A 46 4.34 19.53 23.13
N ALA A 47 4.63 18.24 23.10
CA ALA A 47 5.89 17.69 22.58
C ALA A 47 5.70 16.78 21.34
N GLY A 48 4.57 16.08 21.24
CA GLY A 48 4.28 15.19 20.14
C GLY A 48 2.87 14.63 20.19
N TYR A 49 2.48 13.92 19.13
CA TYR A 49 1.19 13.25 19.04
C TYR A 49 1.28 11.95 18.23
N MET A 50 0.23 11.13 18.34
CA MET A 50 0.08 9.88 17.60
C MET A 50 -1.39 9.68 17.25
N PHE A 51 -1.66 9.28 16.01
CA PHE A 51 -2.98 8.87 15.54
C PHE A 51 -3.02 7.37 15.30
N LEU A 52 -4.01 6.73 15.90
CA LEU A 52 -4.29 5.30 15.74
C LEU A 52 -5.69 5.14 15.13
N GLY A 53 -5.86 4.14 14.28
CA GLY A 53 -7.14 3.70 13.74
C GLY A 53 -7.31 2.21 13.96
N ASN A 54 -8.44 1.64 13.55
CA ASN A 54 -8.71 0.22 13.65
C ASN A 54 -8.84 -0.38 12.25
N ASP A 55 -8.15 -1.50 11.99
CA ASP A 55 -8.34 -2.31 10.80
C ASP A 55 -8.57 -3.78 11.21
N ARG A 56 -9.80 -4.23 11.05
CA ARG A 56 -10.22 -5.62 11.29
C ARG A 56 -9.78 -6.17 12.66
N GLY A 57 -9.91 -5.37 13.69
CA GLY A 57 -9.57 -5.78 15.07
C GLY A 57 -8.08 -5.62 15.41
N THR A 58 -7.28 -5.02 14.53
CA THR A 58 -5.91 -4.59 14.81
C THR A 58 -5.86 -3.09 14.90
N GLU A 59 -5.30 -2.55 15.97
CA GLU A 59 -5.08 -1.11 16.09
C GLU A 59 -3.83 -0.72 15.30
N LEU A 60 -3.95 0.25 14.39
CA LEU A 60 -2.87 0.68 13.52
C LEU A 60 -2.38 2.08 13.88
N ILE A 61 -1.09 2.21 14.13
CA ILE A 61 -0.43 3.52 14.23
C ILE A 61 -0.28 4.09 12.82
N HIS A 62 -1.13 5.05 12.48
CA HIS A 62 -1.13 5.70 11.16
C HIS A 62 -0.12 6.83 11.06
N HIS A 63 0.08 7.58 12.14
CA HIS A 63 0.98 8.73 12.15
C HIS A 63 1.51 9.01 13.54
N THR A 64 2.80 9.36 13.61
CA THR A 64 3.44 9.87 14.83
C THR A 64 4.23 11.11 14.51
N PHE A 65 4.21 12.07 15.42
CA PHE A 65 4.97 13.30 15.30
C PHE A 65 5.66 13.63 16.63
N THR A 66 6.88 14.14 16.55
CA THR A 66 7.59 14.77 17.67
C THR A 66 8.18 16.08 17.17
N LYS A 67 7.98 17.17 17.91
CA LYS A 67 8.56 18.48 17.58
C LYS A 67 10.08 18.31 17.31
N PRO A 68 10.61 18.90 16.23
CA PRO A 68 12.00 18.73 15.82
C PRO A 68 13.00 18.98 16.94
N GLU A 69 12.80 20.02 17.72
CA GLU A 69 13.64 20.45 18.84
C GLU A 69 13.59 19.51 20.08
N LEU A 70 12.58 18.60 20.10
CA LEU A 70 12.37 17.64 21.19
C LEU A 70 12.69 16.20 20.78
N ARG A 71 13.19 15.99 19.57
CA ARG A 71 13.63 14.66 19.10
C ARG A 71 14.80 14.15 19.95
N GLY A 72 14.89 12.83 20.09
CA GLY A 72 15.90 12.20 20.94
C GLY A 72 15.60 12.22 22.44
N ARG A 73 14.54 12.91 22.89
CA ARG A 73 14.15 13.01 24.31
C ARG A 73 13.15 11.93 24.76
N GLY A 74 12.90 10.92 23.94
CA GLY A 74 12.03 9.79 24.32
C GLY A 74 10.52 10.02 24.10
N VAL A 75 10.10 11.14 23.52
CA VAL A 75 8.67 11.49 23.31
C VAL A 75 7.95 10.41 22.52
N MET A 76 8.48 10.01 21.35
CA MET A 76 7.88 8.95 20.53
C MET A 76 7.83 7.62 21.29
N GLN A 77 8.87 7.27 22.05
CA GLN A 77 8.89 6.04 22.84
C GLN A 77 7.79 6.05 23.91
N ALA A 78 7.55 7.20 24.55
CA ALA A 78 6.48 7.35 25.54
C ALA A 78 5.10 7.17 24.89
N LEU A 79 4.85 7.78 23.72
CA LEU A 79 3.61 7.61 22.94
C LEU A 79 3.37 6.14 22.57
N VAL A 80 4.39 5.46 22.03
CA VAL A 80 4.30 4.04 21.64
C VAL A 80 4.03 3.15 22.86
N ARG A 81 4.71 3.33 23.97
CA ARG A 81 4.47 2.58 25.19
C ARG A 81 3.05 2.78 25.72
N TYR A 82 2.59 4.02 25.80
CA TYR A 82 1.23 4.32 26.22
C TYR A 82 0.19 3.66 25.29
N ALA A 83 0.43 3.70 23.97
CA ALA A 83 -0.42 3.03 23.00
C ALA A 83 -0.50 1.52 23.26
N VAL A 84 0.66 0.88 23.50
CA VAL A 84 0.76 -0.56 23.83
C VAL A 84 0.07 -0.88 25.13
N ASP A 85 0.38 -0.15 26.20
CA ASP A 85 -0.15 -0.40 27.55
C ASP A 85 -1.68 -0.20 27.64
N SER A 86 -2.23 0.63 26.75
CA SER A 86 -3.67 0.93 26.67
C SER A 86 -4.39 0.22 25.53
N ALA A 87 -3.71 -0.66 24.78
CA ALA A 87 -4.31 -1.42 23.69
C ALA A 87 -5.08 -2.62 24.22
N GLY A 88 -6.32 -2.82 23.74
CA GLY A 88 -7.13 -4.01 24.00
C GLY A 88 -7.05 -5.05 22.88
N SER A 89 -6.24 -4.81 21.86
CA SER A 89 -6.12 -5.62 20.65
C SER A 89 -4.68 -5.60 20.14
N PRO A 90 -4.31 -6.46 19.18
CA PRO A 90 -3.03 -6.35 18.49
C PRO A 90 -2.79 -4.94 17.95
N ILE A 91 -1.57 -4.45 18.07
CA ILE A 91 -1.18 -3.14 17.56
C ILE A 91 -0.11 -3.28 16.46
N GLY A 92 -0.24 -2.50 15.40
CA GLY A 92 0.67 -2.57 14.26
C GLY A 92 0.99 -1.21 13.66
N THR A 93 2.00 -1.18 12.83
CA THR A 93 2.35 -0.03 11.98
C THR A 93 3.12 -0.48 10.75
N SER A 94 3.23 0.40 9.79
CA SER A 94 4.11 0.21 8.63
C SER A 94 4.89 1.49 8.34
N LEU A 95 6.13 1.33 7.91
CA LEU A 95 7.05 2.42 7.67
C LEU A 95 7.84 2.17 6.39
N SER A 96 7.99 3.19 5.55
CA SER A 96 8.93 3.15 4.42
C SER A 96 10.37 3.32 4.93
N ASP A 97 11.26 2.42 4.51
CA ASP A 97 12.69 2.48 4.82
C ASP A 97 13.39 3.69 4.19
N SER A 98 12.78 4.29 3.17
CA SER A 98 13.27 5.51 2.52
C SER A 98 12.89 6.81 3.25
N HIS A 99 12.10 6.72 4.32
CA HIS A 99 11.79 7.89 5.14
C HIS A 99 13.02 8.30 5.95
N GLU A 100 13.33 9.59 6.00
CA GLU A 100 14.54 10.09 6.66
C GLU A 100 14.70 9.67 8.14
N PHE A 101 13.57 9.50 8.85
CA PHE A 101 13.53 9.05 10.24
C PHE A 101 13.32 7.55 10.42
N ALA A 102 13.31 6.77 9.32
CA ALA A 102 13.01 5.34 9.39
C ALA A 102 13.89 4.59 10.40
N PRO A 103 15.22 4.78 10.44
CA PRO A 103 16.06 4.07 11.41
C PRO A 103 15.67 4.37 12.86
N ALA A 104 15.38 5.64 13.18
CA ALA A 104 14.99 6.05 14.52
C ALA A 104 13.61 5.47 14.92
N VAL A 105 12.65 5.50 14.00
CA VAL A 105 11.31 4.94 14.23
C VAL A 105 11.38 3.43 14.41
N MET A 106 12.10 2.71 13.54
CA MET A 106 12.29 1.27 13.65
C MET A 106 12.93 0.89 15.00
N HIS A 107 13.97 1.61 15.41
CA HIS A 107 14.61 1.39 16.72
C HIS A 107 13.63 1.57 17.89
N VAL A 108 12.78 2.61 17.85
CA VAL A 108 11.76 2.83 18.89
C VAL A 108 10.75 1.69 18.93
N MET A 109 10.26 1.23 17.75
CA MET A 109 9.32 0.13 17.67
C MET A 109 9.91 -1.16 18.27
N GLU A 110 11.10 -1.54 17.86
CA GLU A 110 11.81 -2.72 18.38
C GLU A 110 12.05 -2.62 19.90
N LYS A 111 12.46 -1.44 20.39
CA LYS A 111 12.66 -1.18 21.82
C LYS A 111 11.36 -1.24 22.64
N CYS A 112 10.22 -1.01 22.00
CA CYS A 112 8.89 -1.18 22.59
C CYS A 112 8.31 -2.60 22.42
N GLY A 113 9.10 -3.55 21.90
CA GLY A 113 8.73 -4.96 21.81
C GLY A 113 8.01 -5.34 20.50
N PHE A 114 7.91 -4.45 19.53
CA PHE A 114 7.33 -4.79 18.24
C PHE A 114 8.22 -5.75 17.47
N GLU A 115 7.61 -6.77 16.90
CA GLU A 115 8.26 -7.67 15.97
C GLU A 115 8.23 -7.10 14.55
N ARG A 116 9.38 -7.14 13.90
CA ARG A 116 9.49 -6.77 12.50
C ARG A 116 8.87 -7.84 11.62
N ARG A 117 7.95 -7.45 10.75
CA ARG A 117 7.31 -8.32 9.76
C ARG A 117 7.98 -8.17 8.39
N ASN A 118 7.77 -9.17 7.54
CA ASN A 118 8.25 -9.12 6.17
C ASN A 118 7.76 -7.86 5.45
N GLY A 119 8.70 -7.14 4.86
CA GLY A 119 8.41 -5.89 4.18
C GLY A 119 7.88 -6.09 2.75
N ARG A 120 7.10 -5.12 2.27
CA ARG A 120 6.71 -5.00 0.87
C ARG A 120 7.69 -4.08 0.16
N SER A 121 8.16 -4.47 -1.01
CA SER A 121 8.92 -3.55 -1.87
C SER A 121 7.95 -2.61 -2.57
N VAL A 122 8.27 -1.33 -2.56
CA VAL A 122 7.55 -0.28 -3.27
C VAL A 122 8.45 0.25 -4.38
N TYR A 123 7.94 0.26 -5.57
CA TYR A 123 8.61 0.75 -6.76
C TYR A 123 7.88 2.01 -7.22
N LEU A 124 8.57 3.11 -7.20
CA LEU A 124 8.07 4.40 -7.66
C LEU A 124 8.61 4.66 -9.06
N CYS A 125 7.70 4.86 -10.00
CA CYS A 125 7.98 5.29 -11.37
C CYS A 125 7.42 6.70 -11.51
N ASP A 126 8.29 7.68 -11.58
CA ASP A 126 7.97 9.10 -11.76
C ASP A 126 9.05 9.78 -12.60
N GLY A 127 8.89 11.09 -12.80
CA GLY A 127 9.78 11.88 -13.64
C GLY A 127 9.19 12.22 -15.00
N GLY A 128 9.71 13.29 -15.61
CA GLY A 128 9.22 13.79 -16.89
C GLY A 128 9.37 12.80 -18.06
N ASP A 129 10.31 11.86 -17.95
CA ASP A 129 10.64 10.85 -18.96
C ASP A 129 10.02 9.46 -18.71
N MET A 130 9.18 9.31 -17.68
CA MET A 130 8.61 8.02 -17.32
C MET A 130 7.88 7.36 -18.50
N TRP A 131 7.04 8.12 -19.20
CA TRP A 131 6.30 7.60 -20.35
C TRP A 131 7.18 7.33 -21.57
N GLU A 132 8.24 8.09 -21.77
CA GLU A 132 9.25 7.82 -22.82
C GLU A 132 9.98 6.51 -22.56
N ARG A 133 10.36 6.25 -21.32
CA ARG A 133 10.97 4.96 -20.90
C ARG A 133 9.99 3.80 -21.09
N TRP A 134 8.70 4.01 -20.78
CA TRP A 134 7.67 3.02 -21.02
C TRP A 134 7.52 2.71 -22.51
N ASP A 135 7.42 3.74 -23.35
CA ASP A 135 7.29 3.57 -24.80
C ASP A 135 8.51 2.84 -25.38
N ALA A 136 9.72 3.21 -25.00
CA ALA A 136 10.95 2.51 -25.42
C ALA A 136 10.97 1.04 -25.00
N TYR A 137 10.51 0.74 -23.78
CA TYR A 137 10.37 -0.64 -23.33
C TYR A 137 9.32 -1.40 -24.14
N MET A 138 8.17 -0.81 -24.39
CA MET A 138 7.09 -1.41 -25.17
C MET A 138 7.50 -1.65 -26.62
N ASP A 139 8.17 -0.69 -27.25
CA ASP A 139 8.67 -0.85 -28.62
C ASP A 139 9.65 -2.02 -28.75
N LYS A 140 10.53 -2.17 -27.78
CA LYS A 140 11.54 -3.22 -27.79
C LYS A 140 11.01 -4.60 -27.43
N HIS A 141 10.05 -4.69 -26.50
CA HIS A 141 9.67 -5.96 -25.87
C HIS A 141 8.17 -6.21 -25.83
N GLY A 142 7.33 -5.17 -25.65
CA GLY A 142 5.93 -5.31 -25.30
C GLY A 142 4.98 -5.36 -26.48
N ARG A 143 5.09 -4.46 -27.45
CA ARG A 143 4.09 -4.30 -28.55
C ARG A 143 3.89 -5.59 -29.33
N ARG A 144 4.98 -6.21 -29.80
CA ARG A 144 4.89 -7.48 -30.54
C ARG A 144 4.24 -8.60 -29.74
N LEU A 145 4.49 -8.67 -28.44
CA LEU A 145 3.85 -9.62 -27.55
C LEU A 145 2.36 -9.34 -27.43
N CYS A 146 1.97 -8.10 -27.14
CA CYS A 146 0.56 -7.68 -27.05
C CYS A 146 -0.20 -7.98 -28.35
N ASP A 147 0.36 -7.64 -29.50
CA ASP A 147 -0.25 -7.93 -30.80
C ASP A 147 -0.40 -9.42 -31.07
N THR A 148 0.55 -10.22 -30.64
CA THR A 148 0.47 -11.68 -30.74
C THR A 148 -0.65 -12.23 -29.87
N LEU A 149 -0.76 -11.79 -28.63
CA LEU A 149 -1.83 -12.19 -27.72
C LEU A 149 -3.20 -11.79 -28.24
N ARG A 150 -3.36 -10.57 -28.77
CA ARG A 150 -4.62 -10.13 -29.38
C ARG A 150 -5.01 -11.02 -30.57
N ARG A 151 -4.05 -11.38 -31.42
CA ARG A 151 -4.31 -12.33 -32.54
C ARG A 151 -4.65 -13.74 -32.07
N GLN A 152 -4.24 -14.13 -30.89
CA GLN A 152 -4.60 -15.40 -30.25
C GLN A 152 -5.97 -15.35 -29.54
N GLY A 153 -6.70 -14.24 -29.63
CA GLY A 153 -8.03 -14.09 -29.05
C GLY A 153 -8.06 -13.56 -27.61
N PHE A 154 -6.93 -13.07 -27.08
CA PHE A 154 -6.93 -12.34 -25.83
C PHE A 154 -7.49 -10.93 -26.05
N SER A 155 -8.34 -10.49 -25.16
CA SER A 155 -8.91 -9.14 -25.15
C SER A 155 -8.90 -8.55 -23.74
N THR A 156 -8.93 -7.24 -23.65
CA THR A 156 -8.95 -6.52 -22.39
C THR A 156 -10.17 -5.63 -22.29
N LEU A 157 -10.61 -5.40 -21.07
CA LEU A 157 -11.65 -4.43 -20.73
C LEU A 157 -11.39 -3.88 -19.33
N THR A 158 -11.96 -2.72 -19.06
CA THR A 158 -11.91 -2.14 -17.72
C THR A 158 -12.91 -2.83 -16.80
N LEU A 159 -12.65 -2.84 -15.50
CA LEU A 159 -13.46 -3.55 -14.51
C LEU A 159 -14.90 -3.04 -14.45
N ASP A 160 -15.14 -1.75 -14.68
CA ASP A 160 -16.49 -1.15 -14.77
C ASP A 160 -17.31 -1.65 -15.97
N LYS A 161 -16.66 -2.25 -16.98
CA LYS A 161 -17.30 -2.86 -18.15
C LYS A 161 -17.37 -4.38 -18.06
N ALA A 162 -16.90 -4.98 -16.97
CA ALA A 162 -16.95 -6.41 -16.78
C ALA A 162 -18.41 -6.89 -16.63
N SER A 163 -18.74 -7.98 -17.32
CA SER A 163 -20.04 -8.62 -17.13
C SER A 163 -20.13 -9.29 -15.76
N GLU A 164 -21.34 -9.49 -15.24
CA GLU A 164 -21.53 -10.20 -13.97
C GLU A 164 -20.95 -11.63 -14.02
N ASP A 165 -21.02 -12.29 -15.18
CA ASP A 165 -20.40 -13.61 -15.36
C ASP A 165 -18.89 -13.61 -15.17
N LEU A 166 -18.19 -12.56 -15.64
CA LEU A 166 -16.76 -12.41 -15.41
C LEU A 166 -16.43 -12.11 -13.94
N LEU A 167 -17.24 -11.27 -13.31
CA LEU A 167 -17.11 -10.99 -11.88
C LEU A 167 -17.37 -12.23 -11.03
N GLN A 168 -18.33 -13.06 -11.44
CA GLN A 168 -18.62 -14.31 -10.77
C GLN A 168 -17.47 -15.32 -10.93
N GLN A 169 -16.89 -15.47 -12.13
CA GLN A 169 -15.68 -16.26 -12.34
C GLN A 169 -14.55 -15.83 -11.39
N PHE A 170 -14.39 -14.52 -11.18
CA PHE A 170 -13.38 -14.01 -10.27
C PHE A 170 -13.69 -14.36 -8.79
N ARG A 171 -14.95 -14.26 -8.37
CA ARG A 171 -15.39 -14.59 -7.01
C ARG A 171 -15.28 -16.09 -6.69
N GLU A 172 -15.52 -16.93 -7.66
CA GLU A 172 -15.53 -18.39 -7.53
C GLU A 172 -14.15 -19.03 -7.78
N ALA A 173 -13.21 -18.27 -8.32
CA ALA A 173 -11.87 -18.79 -8.60
C ALA A 173 -11.18 -19.22 -7.30
N PRO A 174 -10.60 -20.43 -7.25
CA PRO A 174 -9.80 -20.85 -6.11
C PRO A 174 -8.54 -20.00 -6.00
N ASP A 175 -8.07 -19.75 -4.77
CA ASP A 175 -6.85 -18.96 -4.51
C ASP A 175 -5.62 -19.46 -5.29
N SER A 176 -5.56 -20.77 -5.56
CA SER A 176 -4.49 -21.39 -6.36
C SER A 176 -4.51 -20.98 -7.82
N GLU A 177 -5.65 -20.56 -8.39
CA GLU A 177 -5.79 -20.22 -9.80
C GLU A 177 -4.96 -18.99 -10.18
N TYR A 178 -4.92 -17.99 -9.33
CA TYR A 178 -4.19 -16.74 -9.60
C TYR A 178 -2.89 -16.60 -8.81
N LYS A 179 -2.43 -17.65 -8.12
CA LYS A 179 -1.16 -17.69 -7.35
C LYS A 179 -0.85 -16.41 -6.59
N CYS A 180 -1.87 -15.78 -6.07
CA CYS A 180 -1.74 -14.55 -5.34
C CYS A 180 -1.92 -14.83 -3.86
N GLN A 181 -1.00 -14.34 -3.05
CA GLN A 181 -0.98 -14.56 -1.60
C GLN A 181 -2.12 -13.82 -0.86
N GLN A 182 -2.85 -12.95 -1.55
CA GLN A 182 -3.98 -12.23 -0.99
C GLN A 182 -5.27 -12.73 -1.62
N ASN A 183 -6.27 -12.96 -0.80
CA ASN A 183 -7.63 -13.17 -1.28
C ASN A 183 -8.14 -11.91 -1.99
N HIS A 184 -8.08 -11.90 -3.32
CA HIS A 184 -8.43 -10.74 -4.15
C HIS A 184 -9.92 -10.55 -4.32
N GLN A 185 -10.73 -11.51 -3.92
CA GLN A 185 -12.18 -11.45 -4.04
C GLN A 185 -12.74 -10.21 -3.33
N HIS A 186 -12.13 -9.80 -2.22
CA HIS A 186 -12.54 -8.59 -1.51
C HIS A 186 -12.27 -7.29 -2.30
N LEU A 187 -11.39 -7.32 -3.29
CA LEU A 187 -11.03 -6.12 -4.06
C LEU A 187 -12.11 -5.68 -5.04
N ILE A 188 -13.02 -6.58 -5.42
CA ILE A 188 -14.16 -6.28 -6.30
C ILE A 188 -15.48 -6.04 -5.54
N LEU A 189 -15.44 -6.09 -4.20
CA LEU A 189 -16.61 -5.79 -3.38
C LEU A 189 -16.87 -4.28 -3.32
N PRO A 190 -18.12 -3.86 -3.13
CA PRO A 190 -18.46 -2.45 -2.89
C PRO A 190 -17.65 -1.89 -1.73
N GLY A 191 -17.06 -0.70 -1.92
CA GLY A 191 -16.20 -0.05 -0.91
C GLY A 191 -14.73 -0.46 -0.96
N ALA A 192 -14.34 -1.34 -1.87
CA ALA A 192 -12.92 -1.64 -2.09
C ALA A 192 -12.15 -0.42 -2.61
N GLU A 193 -10.89 -0.28 -2.17
CA GLU A 193 -9.99 0.78 -2.64
C GLU A 193 -9.49 0.47 -4.07
N ILE A 194 -10.41 0.32 -5.03
CA ILE A 194 -10.10 0.15 -6.44
C ILE A 194 -10.81 1.23 -7.24
N THR A 195 -10.16 1.72 -8.27
CA THR A 195 -10.78 2.59 -9.28
C THR A 195 -11.13 1.71 -10.49
N PRO A 196 -12.40 1.34 -10.70
CA PRO A 196 -12.78 0.31 -11.67
C PRO A 196 -12.44 0.64 -13.12
N ASP A 197 -12.50 1.89 -13.49
CA ASP A 197 -12.29 2.38 -14.86
C ASP A 197 -10.80 2.59 -15.24
N ILE A 198 -9.87 2.28 -14.32
CA ILE A 198 -8.42 2.13 -14.57
C ILE A 198 -7.90 0.73 -14.24
N SER A 199 -8.76 -0.11 -13.67
CA SER A 199 -8.45 -1.52 -13.40
C SER A 199 -8.82 -2.34 -14.63
N VAL A 200 -7.89 -3.17 -15.11
CA VAL A 200 -8.03 -3.88 -16.39
C VAL A 200 -8.11 -5.38 -16.16
N ILE A 201 -9.06 -6.02 -16.79
CA ILE A 201 -9.22 -7.47 -16.88
C ILE A 201 -8.84 -7.90 -18.30
N CYS A 202 -8.04 -8.96 -18.41
CA CYS A 202 -7.76 -9.65 -19.66
C CYS A 202 -8.57 -10.96 -19.72
N THR A 203 -9.21 -11.22 -20.85
CA THR A 203 -10.00 -12.43 -21.09
C THR A 203 -9.48 -13.19 -22.29
N HIS A 204 -9.75 -14.50 -22.30
CA HIS A 204 -9.50 -15.38 -23.42
C HIS A 204 -10.69 -16.36 -23.56
N ASN A 205 -11.37 -16.36 -24.73
CA ASN A 205 -12.55 -17.19 -24.97
C ASN A 205 -13.63 -17.02 -23.87
N GLY A 206 -13.89 -15.80 -23.44
CA GLY A 206 -14.89 -15.49 -22.40
C GLY A 206 -14.47 -15.86 -20.95
N ARG A 207 -13.24 -16.34 -20.77
CA ARG A 207 -12.71 -16.67 -19.44
C ARG A 207 -11.70 -15.64 -18.97
N LEU A 208 -11.67 -15.39 -17.68
CA LEU A 208 -10.70 -14.54 -17.03
C LEU A 208 -9.29 -15.13 -17.16
N ALA A 209 -8.39 -14.39 -17.80
CA ALA A 209 -7.01 -14.80 -18.08
C ALA A 209 -5.99 -14.10 -17.19
N ALA A 210 -6.16 -12.79 -17.00
CA ALA A 210 -5.29 -11.97 -16.15
C ALA A 210 -6.05 -10.72 -15.69
N TYR A 211 -5.50 -10.02 -14.71
CA TYR A 211 -6.03 -8.73 -14.24
C TYR A 211 -4.96 -7.85 -13.64
N VAL A 212 -5.24 -6.56 -13.68
CA VAL A 212 -4.47 -5.48 -13.07
C VAL A 212 -5.44 -4.59 -12.32
N PHE A 213 -5.35 -4.57 -11.01
CA PHE A 213 -6.18 -3.71 -10.18
C PHE A 213 -5.37 -2.54 -9.65
N ALA A 214 -5.95 -1.36 -9.82
CA ALA A 214 -5.31 -0.11 -9.49
C ALA A 214 -6.29 0.86 -8.82
N TYR A 215 -5.75 1.85 -8.11
CA TYR A 215 -6.53 2.96 -7.59
C TYR A 215 -5.79 4.29 -7.73
N MET A 216 -6.57 5.35 -7.88
CA MET A 216 -6.04 6.72 -7.88
C MET A 216 -5.71 7.13 -6.45
N ALA A 217 -4.43 7.31 -6.14
CA ALA A 217 -4.01 7.85 -4.84
C ALA A 217 -4.24 9.36 -4.76
N ASP A 218 -4.04 10.04 -5.90
CA ASP A 218 -4.36 11.44 -6.14
C ASP A 218 -4.57 11.68 -7.65
N ARG A 219 -4.76 12.93 -8.07
CA ARG A 219 -5.01 13.29 -9.49
C ARG A 219 -3.88 12.91 -10.44
N LYS A 220 -2.66 12.68 -9.95
CA LYS A 220 -1.46 12.42 -10.75
C LYS A 220 -0.78 11.10 -10.42
N SER A 221 -1.28 10.38 -9.42
CA SER A 221 -0.64 9.18 -8.89
C SER A 221 -1.58 7.99 -8.89
N VAL A 222 -1.13 6.88 -9.47
CA VAL A 222 -1.83 5.59 -9.47
C VAL A 222 -1.02 4.56 -8.70
N ILE A 223 -1.68 3.77 -7.88
CA ILE A 223 -1.10 2.61 -7.21
C ILE A 223 -1.65 1.35 -7.87
N PHE A 224 -0.77 0.57 -8.47
CA PHE A 224 -1.07 -0.78 -8.92
C PHE A 224 -1.01 -1.72 -7.72
N LYS A 225 -2.19 -2.09 -7.24
CA LYS A 225 -2.35 -2.86 -6.00
C LYS A 225 -2.10 -4.34 -6.23
N THR A 226 -2.54 -4.85 -7.37
CA THR A 226 -2.50 -6.28 -7.68
C THR A 226 -2.41 -6.53 -9.16
N LEU A 227 -1.50 -7.44 -9.53
CA LEU A 227 -1.30 -7.93 -10.88
C LEU A 227 -1.22 -9.45 -10.82
N SER A 228 -2.07 -10.14 -11.57
CA SER A 228 -2.03 -11.61 -11.62
C SER A 228 -2.53 -12.17 -12.94
N SER A 229 -2.10 -13.37 -13.27
CA SER A 229 -2.61 -14.17 -14.36
C SER A 229 -3.01 -15.55 -13.86
N SER A 230 -3.90 -16.23 -14.58
CA SER A 230 -4.27 -17.60 -14.24
C SER A 230 -3.03 -18.52 -14.23
N ALA A 231 -3.09 -19.56 -13.41
CA ALA A 231 -1.97 -20.49 -13.23
C ALA A 231 -1.53 -21.14 -14.57
N ALA A 232 -2.49 -21.46 -15.42
CA ALA A 232 -2.25 -22.03 -16.74
C ALA A 232 -1.53 -21.09 -17.72
N LEU A 233 -1.65 -19.76 -17.49
CA LEU A 233 -1.06 -18.73 -18.34
C LEU A 233 0.17 -18.07 -17.70
N HIS A 234 0.67 -18.65 -16.63
CA HIS A 234 1.84 -18.12 -15.93
C HIS A 234 3.06 -18.14 -16.84
N GLY A 235 3.76 -17.00 -16.97
CA GLY A 235 4.91 -16.87 -17.86
C GLY A 235 4.59 -16.64 -19.34
N SER A 236 3.31 -16.70 -19.76
CA SER A 236 2.90 -16.44 -21.15
C SER A 236 3.03 -14.97 -21.57
N GLY A 237 3.17 -14.06 -20.59
CA GLY A 237 3.19 -12.62 -20.82
C GLY A 237 1.81 -11.98 -20.91
N VAL A 238 0.71 -12.71 -20.70
CA VAL A 238 -0.66 -12.16 -20.76
C VAL A 238 -0.87 -10.97 -19.83
N ILE A 239 -0.20 -10.94 -18.69
CA ILE A 239 -0.24 -9.80 -17.76
C ILE A 239 0.29 -8.50 -18.39
N MET A 240 1.22 -8.60 -19.35
CA MET A 240 1.74 -7.43 -20.06
C MET A 240 0.67 -6.75 -20.92
N LEU A 241 -0.26 -7.52 -21.48
CA LEU A 241 -1.38 -6.97 -22.24
C LEU A 241 -2.28 -6.11 -21.31
N ALA A 242 -2.63 -6.63 -20.13
CA ALA A 242 -3.44 -5.90 -19.18
C ALA A 242 -2.71 -4.66 -18.62
N ILE A 243 -1.39 -4.76 -18.37
CA ILE A 243 -0.57 -3.62 -17.90
C ILE A 243 -0.47 -2.56 -18.99
N ALA A 244 -0.26 -2.95 -20.25
CA ALA A 244 -0.14 -2.00 -21.37
C ALA A 244 -1.42 -1.17 -21.51
N ASP A 245 -2.57 -1.82 -21.52
CA ASP A 245 -3.85 -1.12 -21.66
C ASP A 245 -4.18 -0.27 -20.41
N ALA A 246 -3.84 -0.75 -19.20
CA ALA A 246 -3.95 0.07 -17.99
C ALA A 246 -3.02 1.29 -18.03
N ALA A 247 -1.79 1.14 -18.54
CA ALA A 247 -0.84 2.24 -18.69
C ALA A 247 -1.35 3.29 -19.68
N ASP A 248 -1.92 2.88 -20.80
CA ASP A 248 -2.52 3.80 -21.78
C ASP A 248 -3.67 4.60 -21.15
N ILE A 249 -4.59 3.94 -20.45
CA ILE A 249 -5.70 4.59 -19.75
C ILE A 249 -5.23 5.63 -18.73
N VAL A 250 -4.26 5.28 -17.89
CA VAL A 250 -3.79 6.21 -16.84
C VAL A 250 -2.96 7.36 -17.44
N ARG A 251 -2.24 7.11 -18.54
CA ARG A 251 -1.53 8.15 -19.30
C ARG A 251 -2.49 9.19 -19.88
N GLU A 252 -3.59 8.74 -20.49
CA GLU A 252 -4.63 9.63 -21.04
C GLU A 252 -5.27 10.51 -19.96
N ARG A 253 -5.27 10.07 -18.70
CA ARG A 253 -5.72 10.84 -17.54
C ARG A 253 -4.68 11.83 -17.00
N GLY A 254 -3.52 11.92 -17.63
CA GLY A 254 -2.44 12.81 -17.20
C GLY A 254 -1.72 12.36 -15.93
N VAL A 255 -1.73 11.07 -15.62
CA VAL A 255 -0.96 10.49 -14.52
C VAL A 255 0.53 10.62 -14.80
N THR A 256 1.29 11.09 -13.81
CA THR A 256 2.73 11.30 -13.89
C THR A 256 3.51 10.45 -12.88
N ARG A 257 2.81 9.65 -12.07
CA ARG A 257 3.43 8.80 -11.07
C ARG A 257 2.72 7.46 -10.98
N LEU A 258 3.47 6.37 -11.14
CA LEU A 258 2.99 5.02 -10.93
C LEU A 258 3.70 4.40 -9.73
N VAL A 259 2.95 3.71 -8.90
CA VAL A 259 3.47 3.01 -7.73
C VAL A 259 3.09 1.53 -7.85
N PHE A 260 4.08 0.66 -7.74
CA PHE A 260 3.86 -0.79 -7.67
C PHE A 260 4.26 -1.26 -6.28
N THR A 261 3.40 -2.05 -5.66
CA THR A 261 3.70 -2.72 -4.39
C THR A 261 3.88 -4.20 -4.65
N MET A 262 4.99 -4.76 -4.19
CA MET A 262 5.26 -6.18 -4.35
C MET A 262 5.67 -6.78 -3.00
N GLU A 263 5.00 -7.83 -2.59
CA GLU A 263 5.47 -8.66 -1.49
C GLU A 263 6.72 -9.43 -1.92
N ARG A 264 7.43 -10.07 -0.99
CA ARG A 264 8.54 -10.97 -1.33
C ARG A 264 8.02 -12.06 -2.24
N ALA A 265 8.36 -11.94 -3.50
CA ALA A 265 7.68 -12.58 -4.58
C ALA A 265 8.40 -13.85 -5.02
N GLY A 266 7.64 -14.82 -5.52
CA GLY A 266 8.13 -15.94 -6.27
C GLY A 266 8.83 -15.52 -7.59
N GLU A 267 9.35 -16.47 -8.33
CA GLU A 267 10.17 -16.26 -9.55
C GLU A 267 9.53 -15.33 -10.59
N SER A 268 8.21 -15.38 -10.76
CA SER A 268 7.52 -14.58 -11.78
C SER A 268 7.48 -13.09 -11.45
N ALA A 269 7.28 -12.75 -10.18
CA ALA A 269 7.29 -11.36 -9.76
C ALA A 269 8.72 -10.81 -9.78
N ASN A 270 9.73 -11.67 -9.55
CA ASN A 270 11.12 -11.30 -9.75
C ASN A 270 11.41 -11.01 -11.23
N ALA A 271 10.91 -11.85 -12.15
CA ALA A 271 11.08 -11.63 -13.59
C ALA A 271 10.40 -10.32 -14.05
N PHE A 272 9.19 -10.01 -13.57
CA PHE A 272 8.54 -8.74 -13.85
C PHE A 272 9.34 -7.56 -13.31
N ARG A 273 9.81 -7.65 -12.06
CA ARG A 273 10.66 -6.63 -11.45
C ARG A 273 11.91 -6.36 -12.28
N GLU A 274 12.61 -7.40 -12.69
CA GLU A 274 13.89 -7.27 -13.41
C GLU A 274 13.71 -6.81 -14.84
N LYS A 275 12.66 -7.25 -15.52
CA LYS A 275 12.47 -6.96 -16.94
C LYS A 275 11.68 -5.67 -17.20
N VAL A 276 10.71 -5.36 -16.36
CA VAL A 276 9.81 -4.22 -16.55
C VAL A 276 10.13 -3.09 -15.59
N LEU A 277 10.05 -3.35 -14.29
CA LEU A 277 10.20 -2.29 -13.31
C LEU A 277 11.62 -1.71 -13.27
N SER A 278 12.67 -2.50 -13.55
CA SER A 278 14.05 -2.00 -13.57
C SER A 278 14.27 -0.86 -14.57
N VAL A 279 13.49 -0.82 -15.64
CA VAL A 279 13.59 0.23 -16.67
C VAL A 279 12.78 1.47 -16.29
N LEU A 280 11.68 1.30 -15.55
CA LEU A 280 10.72 2.36 -15.25
C LEU A 280 10.96 3.04 -13.91
N VAL A 281 11.55 2.31 -12.96
CA VAL A 281 11.66 2.74 -11.57
C VAL A 281 12.66 3.87 -11.41
N SER A 282 12.20 4.99 -10.87
CA SER A 282 13.03 6.11 -10.44
C SER A 282 13.55 5.93 -9.01
N ARG A 283 12.73 5.29 -8.15
CA ARG A 283 13.09 5.03 -6.75
C ARG A 283 12.48 3.73 -6.26
N ARG A 284 13.24 2.99 -5.46
CA ARG A 284 12.77 1.81 -4.73
C ARG A 284 12.84 2.07 -3.23
N SER A 285 11.82 1.62 -2.52
CA SER A 285 11.80 1.59 -1.05
C SER A 285 11.18 0.28 -0.56
N THR A 286 11.34 -0.02 0.71
CA THR A 286 10.68 -1.15 1.37
C THR A 286 9.75 -0.60 2.45
N ILE A 287 8.49 -1.01 2.42
CA ILE A 287 7.58 -0.80 3.54
C ILE A 287 7.81 -1.96 4.51
N VAL A 288 8.30 -1.65 5.69
CA VAL A 288 8.52 -2.62 6.76
C VAL A 288 7.32 -2.56 7.69
N GLY A 289 6.68 -3.71 7.93
CA GLY A 289 5.63 -3.86 8.91
C GLY A 289 6.21 -4.13 10.31
N PHE A 290 5.51 -3.67 11.32
CA PHE A 290 5.75 -3.97 12.72
C PHE A 290 4.44 -4.39 13.38
N SER A 291 4.47 -5.40 14.22
CA SER A 291 3.29 -5.83 14.99
C SER A 291 3.68 -6.24 16.41
N LEU A 292 2.78 -5.96 17.32
CA LEU A 292 2.84 -6.43 18.70
C LEU A 292 1.50 -7.07 19.03
N PHE A 293 1.54 -8.30 19.48
CA PHE A 293 0.35 -9.02 19.99
C PHE A 293 0.28 -8.84 21.50
N PRO A 294 -0.91 -8.64 22.06
CA PRO A 294 -1.08 -8.67 23.51
C PRO A 294 -0.52 -10.00 24.04
N LYS A 295 0.21 -9.93 25.15
CA LYS A 295 0.62 -11.15 25.84
C LYS A 295 -0.62 -11.91 26.26
N THR A 296 -0.70 -13.19 25.91
CA THR A 296 -1.74 -14.06 26.39
C THR A 296 -1.46 -14.42 27.86
N GLU A 297 -2.49 -14.82 28.61
CA GLU A 297 -2.28 -15.26 30.00
C GLU A 297 -1.29 -16.43 30.12
N GLU A 298 -1.05 -17.17 29.04
CA GLU A 298 -0.06 -18.24 28.96
C GLU A 298 1.39 -17.70 28.86
N ASP A 299 1.59 -16.50 28.32
CA ASP A 299 2.90 -15.87 28.22
C ASP A 299 3.38 -15.23 29.54
N ILE A 300 2.50 -15.19 30.55
CA ILE A 300 2.75 -14.58 31.88
C ILE A 300 3.08 -15.64 32.93
N ARG A 301 2.94 -16.93 32.63
CA ARG A 301 3.29 -18.05 33.48
C ARG A 301 4.62 -18.65 33.12
#